data_80270f114ae36999b0554058be0ce571
#
_entry.id   80270f114ae36999b0554058be0ce571
#
_cell.length_a   1.000
_cell.length_b   1.000
_cell.length_c   1.000
_cell.angle_alpha   90.00
_cell.angle_beta   90.00
_cell.angle_gamma   90.00
#
_symmetry.space_group_name_H-M   'P 1'
#
loop_
_entity.id
_entity.type
_entity.pdbx_description
1 polymer ?
#
loop_
_entity_poly.entity_id
_entity_poly.type
_entity_poly.pdbx_seq_one_letter_code
_entity_poly.pdbx_strand_id
1 'polypeptide(L)'
;AHHKNDNAETVLLNLARGSGLQGMCGIRPVYGNRIRPLLCLTRKEIEEWLEEEQISYCTDETNEEDEYTRNRIRHKILPVMEQEINRQTVEHINRLSLQAEEIWEYLNLQADAAWRQMVHPVDVSEENPEEKQQGKKEEKPAGLRIEEEEYAELPGVLQSFLIRRCICEMAEAQKDIEAVHMEAVRGLFGSQVGKSRDLPYQLRAVRTYAGVEIRRRSEDRDQKKNQKKAQEKEGAGQQSVELKIPGETYFPGTGQKVCCEICGREEAVSGKELPQKSYTKCFDYDIIKSGLCIRYRRPGDELVIDSRGKRQKLKSYFINEKVPKEKRDRILLIAEEEQIV
;
A
#
# COMPACT_ATOMS: atom_id res chain seq x y z
N ALA A 1 25.70 -29.02 10.00
CA ALA A 1 26.13 -27.64 10.31
C ALA A 1 26.48 -26.90 9.03
N HIS A 2 26.41 -25.56 9.01
CA HIS A 2 26.82 -24.78 7.84
C HIS A 2 28.23 -24.23 8.09
N HIS A 3 29.05 -24.20 7.02
CA HIS A 3 30.42 -23.69 7.02
C HIS A 3 30.61 -22.67 5.86
N LYS A 4 31.80 -22.06 5.71
CA LYS A 4 32.12 -21.05 4.67
C LYS A 4 31.76 -21.50 3.26
N ASN A 5 32.08 -22.75 2.88
CA ASN A 5 31.75 -23.26 1.55
C ASN A 5 30.23 -23.30 1.31
N ASP A 6 29.43 -23.71 2.31
CA ASP A 6 27.96 -23.68 2.19
C ASP A 6 27.44 -22.26 1.97
N ASN A 7 28.06 -21.25 2.61
CA ASN A 7 27.70 -19.86 2.38
C ASN A 7 28.02 -19.43 0.95
N ALA A 8 29.22 -19.77 0.46
CA ALA A 8 29.61 -19.47 -0.93
C ALA A 8 28.67 -20.14 -1.94
N GLU A 9 28.30 -21.40 -1.71
CA GLU A 9 27.31 -22.11 -2.54
C GLU A 9 25.96 -21.38 -2.56
N THR A 10 25.50 -20.91 -1.40
CA THR A 10 24.23 -20.20 -1.24
C THR A 10 24.26 -18.85 -1.96
N VAL A 11 25.34 -18.10 -1.83
CA VAL A 11 25.52 -16.81 -2.51
C VAL A 11 25.51 -17.00 -4.03
N LEU A 12 26.25 -17.97 -4.56
CA LEU A 12 26.26 -18.25 -6.01
C LEU A 12 24.89 -18.70 -6.51
N LEU A 13 24.19 -19.57 -5.75
CA LEU A 13 22.87 -20.01 -6.10
C LEU A 13 21.87 -18.84 -6.15
N ASN A 14 21.93 -17.95 -5.18
CA ASN A 14 21.08 -16.76 -5.10
C ASN A 14 21.40 -15.76 -6.22
N LEU A 15 22.68 -15.56 -6.54
CA LEU A 15 23.13 -14.76 -7.67
C LEU A 15 22.54 -15.28 -8.99
N ALA A 16 22.66 -16.58 -9.22
CA ALA A 16 22.15 -17.25 -10.43
C ALA A 16 20.60 -17.15 -10.53
N ARG A 17 19.90 -17.05 -9.42
CA ARG A 17 18.44 -16.87 -9.35
C ARG A 17 18.00 -15.40 -9.41
N GLY A 18 18.91 -14.44 -9.43
CA GLY A 18 18.56 -13.02 -9.44
C GLY A 18 18.01 -12.50 -8.11
N SER A 19 18.40 -13.08 -6.98
CA SER A 19 17.83 -12.76 -5.66
C SER A 19 18.19 -11.38 -5.10
N GLY A 20 18.92 -10.55 -5.83
CA GLY A 20 19.31 -9.19 -5.42
C GLY A 20 20.19 -9.15 -4.16
N LEU A 21 20.29 -7.97 -3.53
CA LEU A 21 21.19 -7.72 -2.40
C LEU A 21 20.94 -8.66 -1.21
N GLN A 22 19.67 -8.90 -0.88
CA GLN A 22 19.31 -9.80 0.23
C GLN A 22 19.84 -11.23 0.02
N GLY A 23 19.81 -11.72 -1.21
CA GLY A 23 20.37 -13.03 -1.55
C GLY A 23 21.88 -13.09 -1.46
N MET A 24 22.56 -11.97 -1.66
CA MET A 24 24.02 -11.85 -1.54
C MET A 24 24.50 -11.89 -0.08
N CYS A 25 23.64 -11.59 0.91
CA CYS A 25 23.96 -11.75 2.33
C CYS A 25 24.18 -13.22 2.73
N GLY A 26 23.83 -14.17 1.88
CA GLY A 26 24.10 -15.60 2.11
C GLY A 26 23.41 -16.18 3.36
N ILE A 27 24.14 -17.01 4.07
CA ILE A 27 23.68 -17.70 5.28
C ILE A 27 24.08 -16.86 6.51
N ARG A 28 23.10 -16.36 7.26
CA ARG A 28 23.36 -15.57 8.47
C ARG A 28 23.88 -16.43 9.61
N PRO A 29 24.87 -15.94 10.39
CA PRO A 29 25.38 -16.63 11.59
C PRO A 29 24.27 -16.88 12.62
N VAL A 30 23.37 -15.93 12.78
CA VAL A 30 22.21 -16.02 13.67
C VAL A 30 20.93 -15.73 12.88
N TYR A 31 19.94 -16.61 13.04
CA TYR A 31 18.62 -16.44 12.42
C TYR A 31 17.52 -16.98 13.34
N GLY A 32 16.77 -16.10 13.95
CA GLY A 32 15.79 -16.47 14.98
C GLY A 32 16.48 -17.17 16.16
N ASN A 33 16.08 -18.40 16.45
CA ASN A 33 16.63 -19.24 17.50
C ASN A 33 17.77 -20.18 17.02
N ARG A 34 18.28 -20.01 15.81
CA ARG A 34 19.34 -20.84 15.23
C ARG A 34 20.64 -20.08 15.16
N ILE A 35 21.72 -20.72 15.66
CA ILE A 35 23.09 -20.24 15.53
C ILE A 35 23.89 -21.18 14.63
N ARG A 36 24.89 -20.65 13.92
CA ARG A 36 25.76 -21.41 12.99
C ARG A 36 27.23 -21.09 13.27
N PRO A 37 27.79 -21.68 14.30
CA PRO A 37 29.13 -21.33 14.76
C PRO A 37 30.24 -21.68 13.76
N LEU A 38 30.02 -22.66 12.87
CA LEU A 38 31.07 -23.12 11.93
C LEU A 38 31.12 -22.28 10.64
N LEU A 39 30.31 -21.22 10.48
CA LEU A 39 30.40 -20.36 9.32
C LEU A 39 31.72 -19.59 9.18
N CYS A 40 32.51 -19.50 10.24
CA CYS A 40 33.86 -18.91 10.23
C CYS A 40 34.93 -19.85 9.68
N LEU A 41 34.66 -21.12 9.49
CA LEU A 41 35.60 -22.14 9.04
C LEU A 41 35.25 -22.68 7.65
N THR A 42 36.29 -23.05 6.88
CA THR A 42 36.12 -23.81 5.65
C THR A 42 35.87 -25.29 5.97
N ARG A 43 35.32 -26.01 5.00
CA ARG A 43 35.19 -27.46 5.11
C ARG A 43 36.51 -28.14 5.35
N LYS A 44 37.58 -27.73 4.69
CA LYS A 44 38.91 -28.27 4.80
C LYS A 44 39.48 -28.09 6.24
N GLU A 45 39.38 -26.89 6.81
CA GLU A 45 39.80 -26.62 8.19
C GLU A 45 39.06 -27.48 9.21
N ILE A 46 37.79 -27.76 8.99
CA ILE A 46 36.99 -28.64 9.86
C ILE A 46 37.44 -30.09 9.72
N GLU A 47 37.67 -30.58 8.51
CA GLU A 47 38.11 -31.94 8.25
C GLU A 47 39.53 -32.18 8.83
N GLU A 48 40.49 -31.25 8.61
CA GLU A 48 41.84 -31.28 9.19
C GLU A 48 41.78 -31.33 10.71
N TRP A 49 40.98 -30.50 11.36
CA TRP A 49 40.83 -30.51 12.82
C TRP A 49 40.25 -31.81 13.34
N LEU A 50 39.23 -32.39 12.69
CA LEU A 50 38.64 -33.69 13.08
C LEU A 50 39.65 -34.83 12.95
N GLU A 51 40.53 -34.79 11.93
CA GLU A 51 41.62 -35.79 11.77
C GLU A 51 42.68 -35.63 12.86
N GLU A 52 43.10 -34.41 13.19
CA GLU A 52 44.05 -34.13 14.28
C GLU A 52 43.53 -34.62 15.63
N GLU A 53 42.28 -34.42 15.96
CA GLU A 53 41.62 -34.82 17.19
C GLU A 53 41.12 -36.29 17.16
N GLN A 54 41.33 -37.01 16.07
CA GLN A 54 40.92 -38.41 15.88
C GLN A 54 39.39 -38.61 16.09
N ILE A 55 38.59 -37.61 15.71
CA ILE A 55 37.12 -37.66 15.80
C ILE A 55 36.55 -38.26 14.52
N SER A 56 35.87 -39.40 14.66
CA SER A 56 35.19 -40.03 13.53
C SER A 56 33.90 -39.29 13.17
N TYR A 57 33.65 -39.09 11.88
CA TYR A 57 32.43 -38.50 11.37
C TYR A 57 31.84 -39.33 10.20
N CYS A 58 30.54 -39.24 10.01
CA CYS A 58 29.85 -39.88 8.89
C CYS A 58 29.68 -38.91 7.75
N THR A 59 29.98 -39.34 6.54
CA THR A 59 29.65 -38.63 5.32
C THR A 59 28.28 -39.10 4.84
N ASP A 60 27.36 -38.16 4.59
CA ASP A 60 26.05 -38.47 4.04
C ASP A 60 26.19 -38.71 2.54
N GLU A 61 25.82 -39.89 2.06
CA GLU A 61 25.93 -40.33 0.66
C GLU A 61 25.09 -39.42 -0.31
N THR A 62 24.01 -38.84 0.19
CA THR A 62 23.18 -37.90 -0.64
C THR A 62 23.92 -36.64 -1.04
N ASN A 63 25.04 -36.31 -0.41
CA ASN A 63 25.91 -35.19 -0.79
C ASN A 63 26.65 -35.42 -2.12
N GLU A 64 26.72 -36.65 -2.61
CA GLU A 64 27.41 -37.01 -3.86
C GLU A 64 26.50 -36.93 -5.10
N GLU A 65 25.19 -36.81 -4.93
CA GLU A 65 24.25 -36.78 -6.02
C GLU A 65 24.20 -35.37 -6.68
N ASP A 66 24.66 -35.30 -7.94
CA ASP A 66 24.61 -34.08 -8.77
C ASP A 66 23.19 -33.65 -9.23
N GLU A 67 22.18 -34.32 -8.76
CA GLU A 67 20.78 -34.05 -9.14
C GLU A 67 20.32 -32.69 -8.62
N TYR A 68 20.81 -32.28 -7.47
CA TYR A 68 20.49 -30.99 -6.85
C TYR A 68 21.40 -29.86 -7.36
N THR A 69 20.81 -28.70 -7.69
CA THR A 69 21.54 -27.53 -8.17
C THR A 69 22.67 -27.09 -7.23
N ARG A 70 22.50 -27.26 -5.92
CA ARG A 70 23.50 -26.91 -4.92
C ARG A 70 24.72 -27.81 -5.02
N ASN A 71 24.52 -29.14 -5.21
CA ASN A 71 25.62 -30.08 -5.38
C ASN A 71 26.40 -29.82 -6.66
N ARG A 72 25.73 -29.40 -7.76
CA ARG A 72 26.41 -28.95 -8.97
C ARG A 72 27.30 -27.73 -8.77
N ILE A 73 26.88 -26.75 -7.93
CA ILE A 73 27.73 -25.61 -7.56
C ILE A 73 28.95 -26.10 -6.77
N ARG A 74 28.74 -26.99 -5.78
CA ARG A 74 29.78 -27.55 -4.92
C ARG A 74 30.83 -28.35 -5.71
N HIS A 75 30.40 -29.23 -6.62
CA HIS A 75 31.29 -30.20 -7.26
C HIS A 75 31.84 -29.70 -8.60
N LYS A 76 31.14 -28.78 -9.30
CA LYS A 76 31.54 -28.36 -10.67
C LYS A 76 31.88 -26.87 -10.75
N ILE A 77 31.13 -25.99 -10.10
CA ILE A 77 31.32 -24.55 -10.28
C ILE A 77 32.43 -24.03 -9.37
N LEU A 78 32.30 -24.23 -8.05
CA LEU A 78 33.29 -23.72 -7.08
C LEU A 78 34.69 -24.27 -7.34
N PRO A 79 34.91 -25.58 -7.59
CA PRO A 79 36.25 -26.08 -7.87
C PRO A 79 36.88 -25.48 -9.12
N VAL A 80 36.10 -25.29 -10.20
CA VAL A 80 36.61 -24.62 -11.42
C VAL A 80 36.99 -23.18 -11.13
N MET A 81 36.15 -22.44 -10.37
CA MET A 81 36.48 -21.06 -9.98
C MET A 81 37.76 -20.99 -9.14
N GLU A 82 37.97 -21.94 -8.21
CA GLU A 82 39.16 -22.00 -7.37
C GLU A 82 40.42 -22.39 -8.13
N GLN A 83 40.31 -23.29 -9.11
CA GLN A 83 41.43 -23.79 -9.89
C GLN A 83 41.82 -22.84 -11.02
N GLU A 84 40.87 -22.33 -11.80
CA GLU A 84 41.11 -21.59 -13.04
C GLU A 84 41.10 -20.08 -12.84
N ILE A 85 40.42 -19.55 -11.77
CA ILE A 85 40.28 -18.10 -11.57
C ILE A 85 41.06 -17.64 -10.34
N ASN A 86 40.68 -18.15 -9.15
CA ASN A 86 41.34 -17.72 -7.91
C ASN A 86 41.13 -18.74 -6.78
N ARG A 87 42.24 -19.23 -6.23
CA ARG A 87 42.21 -20.20 -5.10
C ARG A 87 41.48 -19.71 -3.85
N GLN A 88 41.33 -18.39 -3.69
CA GLN A 88 40.60 -17.76 -2.58
C GLN A 88 39.15 -17.43 -2.93
N THR A 89 38.58 -18.05 -3.93
CA THR A 89 37.21 -17.76 -4.40
C THR A 89 36.18 -17.85 -3.26
N VAL A 90 36.23 -18.93 -2.44
CA VAL A 90 35.34 -19.10 -1.30
C VAL A 90 35.48 -17.95 -0.30
N GLU A 91 36.71 -17.53 0.04
CA GLU A 91 36.96 -16.40 0.93
C GLU A 91 36.44 -15.07 0.35
N HIS A 92 36.66 -14.85 -0.94
CA HIS A 92 36.20 -13.61 -1.60
C HIS A 92 34.67 -13.53 -1.62
N ILE A 93 33.98 -14.65 -1.88
CA ILE A 93 32.51 -14.70 -1.84
C ILE A 93 31.99 -14.45 -0.43
N ASN A 94 32.63 -15.04 0.59
CA ASN A 94 32.24 -14.82 1.98
C ASN A 94 32.44 -13.36 2.41
N ARG A 95 33.56 -12.74 2.01
CA ARG A 95 33.81 -11.32 2.27
C ARG A 95 32.77 -10.43 1.59
N LEU A 96 32.40 -10.71 0.34
CA LEU A 96 31.32 -10.00 -0.36
C LEU A 96 29.99 -10.17 0.37
N SER A 97 29.70 -11.38 0.87
CA SER A 97 28.49 -11.66 1.64
C SER A 97 28.41 -10.82 2.91
N LEU A 98 29.50 -10.66 3.65
CA LEU A 98 29.55 -9.79 4.83
C LEU A 98 29.33 -8.32 4.48
N GLN A 99 29.97 -7.83 3.43
CA GLN A 99 29.76 -6.45 2.95
C GLN A 99 28.31 -6.22 2.52
N ALA A 100 27.71 -7.20 1.85
CA ALA A 100 26.30 -7.13 1.46
C ALA A 100 25.37 -7.11 2.70
N GLU A 101 25.71 -7.82 3.74
CA GLU A 101 24.97 -7.82 5.02
C GLU A 101 25.04 -6.46 5.71
N GLU A 102 26.21 -5.83 5.79
CA GLU A 102 26.39 -4.48 6.34
C GLU A 102 25.56 -3.44 5.57
N ILE A 103 25.60 -3.49 4.24
CA ILE A 103 24.79 -2.60 3.39
C ILE A 103 23.30 -2.86 3.60
N TRP A 104 22.90 -4.12 3.69
CA TRP A 104 21.52 -4.51 3.94
C TRP A 104 21.00 -4.01 5.29
N GLU A 105 21.80 -4.09 6.34
CA GLU A 105 21.46 -3.56 7.67
C GLU A 105 21.33 -2.05 7.65
N TYR A 106 22.25 -1.35 6.99
CA TYR A 106 22.14 0.10 6.82
C TYR A 106 20.85 0.51 6.09
N LEU A 107 20.52 -0.19 4.99
CA LEU A 107 19.29 0.07 4.25
C LEU A 107 18.04 -0.21 5.09
N ASN A 108 18.05 -1.24 5.94
CA ASN A 108 16.96 -1.50 6.88
C ASN A 108 16.78 -0.36 7.88
N LEU A 109 17.88 0.15 8.46
CA LEU A 109 17.82 1.29 9.39
C LEU A 109 17.24 2.55 8.72
N GLN A 110 17.67 2.86 7.51
CA GLN A 110 17.13 3.98 6.74
C GLN A 110 15.64 3.77 6.38
N ALA A 111 15.29 2.54 6.01
CA ALA A 111 13.90 2.18 5.73
C ALA A 111 13.01 2.23 6.97
N ASP A 112 13.54 1.92 8.16
CA ASP A 112 12.81 2.06 9.42
C ASP A 112 12.50 3.52 9.74
N ALA A 113 13.44 4.43 9.48
CA ALA A 113 13.24 5.86 9.65
C ALA A 113 12.17 6.38 8.66
N ALA A 114 12.31 6.03 7.37
CA ALA A 114 11.36 6.38 6.33
C ALA A 114 9.96 5.80 6.60
N TRP A 115 9.87 4.56 7.08
CA TRP A 115 8.60 3.93 7.43
C TRP A 115 7.81 4.72 8.46
N ARG A 116 8.47 5.14 9.55
CA ARG A 116 7.81 5.90 10.64
C ARG A 116 7.29 7.25 10.19
N GLN A 117 7.93 7.85 9.21
CA GLN A 117 7.66 9.18 8.72
C GLN A 117 6.55 9.21 7.67
N MET A 118 6.55 8.27 6.72
CA MET A 118 5.74 8.36 5.52
C MET A 118 4.82 7.16 5.25
N VAL A 119 4.84 6.11 6.09
CA VAL A 119 3.94 4.96 5.92
C VAL A 119 2.88 4.98 7.00
N HIS A 120 1.62 5.12 6.60
CA HIS A 120 0.49 5.20 7.51
C HIS A 120 -0.50 4.05 7.27
N PRO A 121 -1.05 3.48 8.36
CA PRO A 121 -2.14 2.51 8.23
C PRO A 121 -3.37 3.17 7.63
N VAL A 122 -4.07 2.42 6.79
CA VAL A 122 -5.38 2.82 6.24
C VAL A 122 -6.44 1.97 6.92
N ASP A 123 -7.29 2.62 7.71
CA ASP A 123 -8.38 1.95 8.41
C ASP A 123 -9.62 1.81 7.53
N VAL A 124 -10.39 0.73 7.75
CA VAL A 124 -11.70 0.53 7.09
C VAL A 124 -12.70 1.62 7.49
N SER A 125 -12.49 2.25 8.66
CA SER A 125 -13.41 3.21 9.28
C SER A 125 -13.42 4.62 8.65
N GLU A 126 -12.49 4.95 7.74
CA GLU A 126 -12.62 6.18 6.95
C GLU A 126 -13.80 6.12 5.95
N GLU A 127 -14.36 4.93 5.70
CA GLU A 127 -15.51 4.75 4.81
C GLU A 127 -16.87 4.70 5.54
N ASN A 128 -16.91 4.46 6.88
CA ASN A 128 -18.15 4.41 7.66
C ASN A 128 -17.93 4.91 9.11
N PRO A 129 -18.33 6.15 9.44
CA PRO A 129 -18.17 6.69 10.80
C PRO A 129 -19.00 6.00 11.88
N GLU A 130 -20.00 5.19 11.49
CA GLU A 130 -20.99 4.60 12.42
C GLU A 130 -20.53 3.27 13.06
N GLU A 131 -19.48 2.62 12.57
CA GLU A 131 -18.99 1.35 13.11
C GLU A 131 -18.01 1.46 14.29
N LYS A 132 -17.76 2.67 14.79
CA LYS A 132 -16.78 2.94 15.88
C LYS A 132 -17.14 2.41 17.27
N GLN A 133 -18.25 1.70 17.48
CA GLN A 133 -18.75 1.36 18.83
C GLN A 133 -18.67 -0.11 19.24
N GLN A 134 -18.04 -1.00 18.50
CA GLN A 134 -17.89 -2.38 18.96
C GLN A 134 -16.44 -2.86 18.95
N GLY A 135 -15.86 -2.87 20.17
CA GLY A 135 -14.77 -3.78 20.57
C GLY A 135 -13.42 -3.62 19.88
N LYS A 136 -12.48 -2.96 20.56
CA LYS A 136 -11.03 -3.03 20.26
C LYS A 136 -10.52 -4.48 20.31
N LYS A 137 -10.54 -5.18 19.18
CA LYS A 137 -9.51 -6.15 18.82
C LYS A 137 -8.48 -5.38 18.01
N GLU A 138 -7.20 -5.68 18.19
CA GLU A 138 -6.10 -5.22 17.33
C GLU A 138 -6.34 -5.79 15.92
N GLU A 139 -7.23 -5.18 15.17
CA GLU A 139 -7.47 -5.53 13.77
C GLU A 139 -6.32 -4.96 12.96
N LYS A 140 -5.69 -5.84 12.18
CA LYS A 140 -4.63 -5.46 11.22
C LYS A 140 -5.16 -4.38 10.28
N PRO A 141 -4.34 -3.40 9.89
CA PRO A 141 -4.77 -2.32 9.02
C PRO A 141 -5.31 -2.89 7.70
N ALA A 142 -6.35 -2.29 7.18
CA ALA A 142 -6.94 -2.66 5.89
C ALA A 142 -6.00 -2.42 4.71
N GLY A 143 -5.02 -1.55 4.91
CA GLY A 143 -3.98 -1.21 3.94
C GLY A 143 -2.87 -0.37 4.57
N LEU A 144 -1.83 -0.11 3.77
CA LEU A 144 -0.75 0.80 4.07
C LEU A 144 -0.68 1.86 2.99
N ARG A 145 -0.54 3.12 3.37
CA ARG A 145 -0.36 4.26 2.48
C ARG A 145 1.06 4.79 2.59
N ILE A 146 1.72 4.97 1.46
CA ILE A 146 3.00 5.65 1.33
C ILE A 146 2.69 7.07 0.84
N GLU A 147 3.10 8.10 1.59
CA GLU A 147 2.90 9.50 1.24
C GLU A 147 3.85 9.95 0.13
N GLU A 148 3.35 10.79 -0.80
CA GLU A 148 4.08 11.14 -2.02
C GLU A 148 5.21 12.13 -1.79
N GLU A 149 4.97 13.19 -1.02
CA GLU A 149 5.91 14.31 -0.89
C GLU A 149 7.27 13.84 -0.40
N GLU A 150 7.31 13.14 0.71
CA GLU A 150 8.53 12.66 1.35
C GLU A 150 9.13 11.46 0.59
N TYR A 151 8.28 10.59 0.01
CA TYR A 151 8.73 9.46 -0.79
C TYR A 151 9.50 9.89 -2.04
N ALA A 152 9.10 10.98 -2.70
CA ALA A 152 9.74 11.48 -3.91
C ALA A 152 11.20 11.93 -3.67
N GLU A 153 11.53 12.35 -2.44
CA GLU A 153 12.87 12.78 -2.05
C GLU A 153 13.82 11.62 -1.72
N LEU A 154 13.27 10.42 -1.51
CA LEU A 154 14.09 9.25 -1.19
C LEU A 154 14.96 8.81 -2.37
N PRO A 155 16.20 8.36 -2.12
CA PRO A 155 16.99 7.63 -3.12
C PRO A 155 16.22 6.42 -3.67
N GLY A 156 16.34 6.15 -4.98
CA GLY A 156 15.58 5.10 -5.67
C GLY A 156 15.71 3.69 -5.05
N VAL A 157 16.86 3.40 -4.44
CA VAL A 157 17.08 2.14 -3.72
C VAL A 157 16.17 2.05 -2.47
N LEU A 158 16.06 3.13 -1.71
CA LEU A 158 15.18 3.18 -0.52
C LEU A 158 13.71 3.21 -0.91
N GLN A 159 13.35 3.87 -2.02
CA GLN A 159 11.99 3.80 -2.57
C GLN A 159 11.56 2.36 -2.83
N SER A 160 12.40 1.59 -3.53
CA SER A 160 12.12 0.18 -3.83
C SER A 160 12.08 -0.68 -2.56
N PHE A 161 12.96 -0.39 -1.62
CA PHE A 161 13.05 -1.08 -0.35
C PHE A 161 11.79 -0.88 0.50
N LEU A 162 11.31 0.37 0.59
CA LEU A 162 10.11 0.74 1.32
C LEU A 162 8.86 0.09 0.70
N ILE A 163 8.72 0.16 -0.62
CA ILE A 163 7.63 -0.50 -1.34
C ILE A 163 7.63 -2.01 -1.06
N ARG A 164 8.79 -2.66 -1.20
CA ARG A 164 8.92 -4.10 -0.91
C ARG A 164 8.46 -4.42 0.49
N ARG A 165 8.89 -3.63 1.47
CA ARG A 165 8.51 -3.81 2.88
C ARG A 165 7.00 -3.67 3.07
N CYS A 166 6.36 -2.67 2.47
CA CYS A 166 4.91 -2.51 2.53
C CYS A 166 4.17 -3.71 1.93
N ILE A 167 4.65 -4.23 0.78
CA ILE A 167 4.06 -5.42 0.17
C ILE A 167 4.24 -6.65 1.08
N CYS A 168 5.46 -6.87 1.63
CA CYS A 168 5.74 -8.00 2.53
C CYS A 168 4.88 -7.95 3.79
N GLU A 169 4.70 -6.78 4.39
CA GLU A 169 3.88 -6.56 5.59
C GLU A 169 2.41 -6.90 5.32
N MET A 170 1.87 -6.40 4.21
CA MET A 170 0.50 -6.66 3.83
C MET A 170 0.27 -8.12 3.39
N ALA A 171 1.26 -8.74 2.74
CA ALA A 171 1.22 -10.13 2.29
C ALA A 171 1.44 -11.15 3.41
N GLU A 172 2.08 -10.73 4.52
CA GLU A 172 2.61 -11.64 5.57
C GLU A 172 3.57 -12.70 4.99
N ALA A 173 4.21 -12.39 3.85
CA ALA A 173 5.08 -13.27 3.10
C ALA A 173 6.19 -12.48 2.40
N GLN A 174 7.31 -13.17 2.11
CA GLN A 174 8.46 -12.55 1.43
C GLN A 174 8.76 -13.17 0.06
N LYS A 175 8.15 -14.31 -0.25
CA LYS A 175 8.35 -15.01 -1.53
C LYS A 175 7.58 -14.30 -2.65
N ASP A 176 7.96 -14.56 -3.88
CA ASP A 176 7.26 -14.14 -5.10
C ASP A 176 7.05 -12.61 -5.25
N ILE A 177 7.79 -11.81 -4.45
CA ILE A 177 7.79 -10.36 -4.55
C ILE A 177 9.05 -9.94 -5.29
N GLU A 178 8.88 -9.69 -6.60
CA GLU A 178 9.95 -9.43 -7.56
C GLU A 178 10.10 -7.93 -7.85
N ALA A 179 11.21 -7.55 -8.53
CA ALA A 179 11.50 -6.18 -8.93
C ALA A 179 10.37 -5.54 -9.75
N VAL A 180 9.71 -6.33 -10.61
CA VAL A 180 8.59 -5.86 -11.44
C VAL A 180 7.42 -5.33 -10.60
N HIS A 181 7.17 -5.91 -9.42
CA HIS A 181 6.11 -5.46 -8.52
C HIS A 181 6.46 -4.10 -7.89
N MET A 182 7.73 -3.92 -7.46
CA MET A 182 8.21 -2.63 -6.93
C MET A 182 8.15 -1.54 -7.99
N GLU A 183 8.57 -1.83 -9.23
CA GLU A 183 8.51 -0.88 -10.34
C GLU A 183 7.07 -0.51 -10.71
N ALA A 184 6.15 -1.49 -10.69
CA ALA A 184 4.74 -1.25 -10.95
C ALA A 184 4.12 -0.29 -9.91
N VAL A 185 4.47 -0.45 -8.62
CA VAL A 185 4.03 0.45 -7.55
C VAL A 185 4.70 1.82 -7.67
N ARG A 186 6.01 1.87 -7.92
CA ARG A 186 6.75 3.13 -8.11
C ARG A 186 6.20 3.94 -9.27
N GLY A 187 5.82 3.30 -10.37
CA GLY A 187 5.17 3.95 -11.51
C GLY A 187 3.79 4.55 -11.22
N LEU A 188 3.15 4.18 -10.11
CA LEU A 188 1.88 4.78 -9.70
C LEU A 188 2.05 6.20 -9.16
N PHE A 189 3.17 6.53 -8.52
CA PHE A 189 3.41 7.88 -7.99
C PHE A 189 3.34 8.96 -9.07
N GLY A 190 3.85 8.69 -10.27
CA GLY A 190 3.73 9.58 -11.43
C GLY A 190 2.42 9.42 -12.24
N SER A 191 1.47 8.62 -11.78
CA SER A 191 0.24 8.31 -12.52
C SER A 191 -0.95 9.15 -12.04
N GLN A 192 -2.01 9.18 -12.86
CA GLN A 192 -3.27 9.84 -12.47
C GLN A 192 -3.91 9.12 -11.27
N VAL A 193 -4.52 9.90 -10.36
CA VAL A 193 -5.28 9.40 -9.22
C VAL A 193 -6.37 8.41 -9.66
N GLY A 194 -6.48 7.29 -8.95
CA GLY A 194 -7.39 6.20 -9.25
C GLY A 194 -6.81 5.10 -10.14
N LYS A 195 -5.59 5.27 -10.69
CA LYS A 195 -4.89 4.14 -11.32
C LYS A 195 -4.48 3.11 -10.29
N SER A 196 -4.47 1.84 -10.69
CA SER A 196 -4.12 0.73 -9.80
C SER A 196 -3.27 -0.32 -10.50
N ARG A 197 -2.57 -1.13 -9.70
CA ARG A 197 -1.81 -2.31 -10.12
C ARG A 197 -2.14 -3.47 -9.19
N ASP A 198 -2.34 -4.64 -9.77
CA ASP A 198 -2.49 -5.87 -9.01
C ASP A 198 -1.11 -6.37 -8.60
N LEU A 199 -1.02 -6.90 -7.38
CA LEU A 199 0.18 -7.42 -6.75
C LEU A 199 -0.05 -8.87 -6.31
N PRO A 200 1.00 -9.65 -6.02
CA PRO A 200 0.87 -10.98 -5.43
C PRO A 200 0.04 -10.97 -4.15
N TYR A 201 -0.38 -12.15 -3.69
CA TYR A 201 -1.14 -12.35 -2.44
C TYR A 201 -2.47 -11.58 -2.38
N GLN A 202 -3.14 -11.43 -3.53
CA GLN A 202 -4.40 -10.69 -3.64
C GLN A 202 -4.30 -9.23 -3.12
N LEU A 203 -3.12 -8.64 -3.24
CA LEU A 203 -2.91 -7.24 -2.95
C LEU A 203 -3.16 -6.38 -4.19
N ARG A 204 -3.48 -5.13 -3.96
CA ARG A 204 -3.62 -4.10 -4.98
C ARG A 204 -3.01 -2.80 -4.50
N ALA A 205 -2.17 -2.19 -5.33
CA ALA A 205 -1.70 -0.83 -5.14
C ALA A 205 -2.61 0.15 -5.90
N VAL A 206 -2.98 1.25 -5.26
CA VAL A 206 -3.89 2.25 -5.81
C VAL A 206 -3.30 3.64 -5.62
N ARG A 207 -3.28 4.45 -6.67
CA ARG A 207 -2.89 5.87 -6.61
C ARG A 207 -4.01 6.70 -6.00
N THR A 208 -3.75 7.37 -4.90
CA THR A 208 -4.65 8.31 -4.21
C THR A 208 -4.12 9.74 -4.31
N TYR A 209 -4.82 10.72 -3.76
CA TYR A 209 -4.34 12.11 -3.73
C TYR A 209 -3.13 12.30 -2.78
N ALA A 210 -3.07 11.53 -1.70
CA ALA A 210 -2.00 11.62 -0.71
C ALA A 210 -0.76 10.80 -1.08
N GLY A 211 -0.89 9.78 -1.94
CA GLY A 211 0.21 8.90 -2.30
C GLY A 211 -0.25 7.60 -2.93
N VAL A 212 0.38 6.50 -2.58
CA VAL A 212 0.01 5.16 -3.05
C VAL A 212 -0.40 4.28 -1.88
N GLU A 213 -1.56 3.65 -1.98
CA GLU A 213 -2.10 2.71 -1.00
C GLU A 213 -1.94 1.27 -1.48
N ILE A 214 -1.40 0.41 -0.61
CA ILE A 214 -1.33 -1.04 -0.81
C ILE A 214 -2.35 -1.67 0.12
N ARG A 215 -3.36 -2.36 -0.43
CA ARG A 215 -4.46 -2.95 0.31
C ARG A 215 -4.82 -4.33 -0.19
N ARG A 216 -5.49 -5.15 0.63
CA ARG A 216 -6.00 -6.44 0.20
C ARG A 216 -7.14 -6.25 -0.80
N ARG A 217 -7.16 -7.07 -1.83
CA ARG A 217 -8.25 -7.13 -2.81
C ARG A 217 -9.42 -7.85 -2.15
N SER A 218 -10.49 -7.14 -1.84
CA SER A 218 -11.72 -7.77 -1.37
C SER A 218 -12.50 -8.31 -2.58
N GLU A 219 -12.58 -9.62 -2.75
CA GLU A 219 -13.37 -10.26 -3.82
C GLU A 219 -14.84 -9.84 -3.77
N ASP A 220 -15.39 -9.66 -2.57
CA ASP A 220 -16.76 -9.17 -2.36
C ASP A 220 -17.00 -7.73 -2.85
N ARG A 221 -15.98 -6.86 -2.82
CA ARG A 221 -16.15 -5.46 -3.26
C ARG A 221 -16.16 -5.32 -4.77
N ASP A 222 -15.37 -6.11 -5.49
CA ASP A 222 -15.34 -6.06 -6.97
C ASP A 222 -16.58 -6.74 -7.56
N GLN A 223 -17.09 -7.81 -6.95
CA GLN A 223 -18.37 -8.43 -7.33
C GLN A 223 -19.57 -7.56 -6.94
N LYS A 224 -19.59 -6.98 -5.73
CA LYS A 224 -20.61 -6.01 -5.31
C LYS A 224 -20.54 -4.71 -6.11
N LYS A 225 -19.35 -4.22 -6.52
CA LYS A 225 -19.22 -3.09 -7.44
C LYS A 225 -19.78 -3.42 -8.83
N ASN A 226 -19.54 -4.61 -9.34
CA ASN A 226 -20.06 -5.02 -10.64
C ASN A 226 -21.57 -5.32 -10.60
N GLN A 227 -22.08 -5.94 -9.52
CA GLN A 227 -23.50 -6.16 -9.31
C GLN A 227 -24.23 -4.85 -8.96
N LYS A 228 -23.64 -3.98 -8.11
CA LYS A 228 -24.19 -2.63 -7.87
C LYS A 228 -24.12 -1.75 -9.10
N LYS A 229 -23.07 -1.77 -9.91
CA LYS A 229 -23.06 -1.05 -11.22
C LYS A 229 -24.12 -1.56 -12.18
N ALA A 230 -24.52 -2.81 -12.12
CA ALA A 230 -25.64 -3.32 -12.89
C ALA A 230 -27.00 -2.89 -12.30
N GLN A 231 -27.13 -2.89 -10.97
CA GLN A 231 -28.36 -2.45 -10.28
C GLN A 231 -28.46 -0.92 -10.12
N GLU A 232 -27.33 -0.21 -9.95
CA GLU A 232 -27.29 1.27 -9.85
C GLU A 232 -27.51 1.96 -11.21
N LYS A 233 -27.33 1.25 -12.33
CA LYS A 233 -27.77 1.77 -13.64
C LYS A 233 -29.29 1.83 -13.79
N GLU A 234 -30.03 1.09 -12.97
CA GLU A 234 -31.50 1.07 -13.03
C GLU A 234 -32.20 1.85 -11.91
N GLY A 235 -31.53 2.23 -10.80
CA GLY A 235 -32.24 2.78 -9.65
C GLY A 235 -31.67 4.02 -8.95
N ALA A 236 -30.36 4.20 -8.87
CA ALA A 236 -29.76 5.28 -8.05
C ALA A 236 -29.80 6.68 -8.70
N GLY A 237 -30.02 6.77 -9.99
CA GLY A 237 -30.15 8.06 -10.70
C GLY A 237 -31.49 8.77 -10.54
N GLN A 238 -32.50 8.14 -9.92
CA GLN A 238 -33.88 8.66 -9.90
C GLN A 238 -34.40 9.07 -8.52
N GLN A 239 -33.76 8.70 -7.41
CA GLN A 239 -34.25 9.14 -6.10
C GLN A 239 -33.89 10.60 -5.87
N SER A 240 -34.89 11.47 -5.95
CA SER A 240 -34.83 12.84 -5.46
C SER A 240 -35.96 13.02 -4.44
N VAL A 241 -35.63 13.65 -3.32
CA VAL A 241 -36.60 13.92 -2.25
C VAL A 241 -36.72 15.44 -2.12
N GLU A 242 -37.92 15.95 -2.27
CA GLU A 242 -38.18 17.39 -2.13
C GLU A 242 -37.95 17.83 -0.69
N LEU A 243 -37.25 18.96 -0.51
CA LEU A 243 -36.98 19.54 0.81
C LEU A 243 -38.21 20.21 1.38
N LYS A 244 -38.51 19.89 2.63
CA LYS A 244 -39.50 20.63 3.42
C LYS A 244 -38.86 21.91 3.95
N ILE A 245 -39.36 23.04 3.54
CA ILE A 245 -38.86 24.36 3.94
C ILE A 245 -40.00 25.23 4.47
N PRO A 246 -40.04 25.57 5.78
CA PRO A 246 -39.17 25.06 6.84
C PRO A 246 -39.52 23.62 7.26
N GLY A 247 -38.54 22.86 7.78
CA GLY A 247 -38.75 21.54 8.31
C GLY A 247 -37.58 20.58 8.17
N GLU A 248 -37.84 19.32 8.53
CA GLU A 248 -36.86 18.23 8.42
C GLU A 248 -37.23 17.31 7.27
N THR A 249 -36.22 16.93 6.47
CA THR A 249 -36.35 15.98 5.37
C THR A 249 -35.36 14.85 5.54
N TYR A 250 -35.82 13.61 5.53
CA TYR A 250 -35.00 12.42 5.62
C TYR A 250 -34.74 11.84 4.24
N PHE A 251 -33.48 11.50 3.96
CA PHE A 251 -33.15 10.83 2.70
C PHE A 251 -33.22 9.30 2.90
N PRO A 252 -34.04 8.58 2.11
CA PRO A 252 -34.25 7.15 2.30
C PRO A 252 -32.95 6.32 2.18
N GLY A 253 -32.77 5.36 3.09
CA GLY A 253 -31.68 4.39 3.04
C GLY A 253 -30.33 4.89 3.52
N THR A 254 -30.18 6.15 3.98
CA THR A 254 -28.89 6.68 4.45
C THR A 254 -28.89 7.07 5.93
N GLY A 255 -30.04 7.14 6.58
CA GLY A 255 -30.16 7.69 7.94
C GLY A 255 -29.88 9.22 8.04
N GLN A 256 -29.54 9.88 6.94
CA GLN A 256 -29.20 11.30 6.93
C GLN A 256 -30.47 12.16 6.83
N LYS A 257 -30.45 13.28 7.56
CA LYS A 257 -31.52 14.28 7.50
C LYS A 257 -30.99 15.68 7.20
N VAL A 258 -31.78 16.46 6.52
CA VAL A 258 -31.53 17.90 6.31
C VAL A 258 -32.64 18.68 7.02
N CYS A 259 -32.23 19.64 7.86
CA CYS A 259 -33.12 20.56 8.54
C CYS A 259 -33.01 21.92 7.85
N CYS A 260 -34.16 22.49 7.45
CA CYS A 260 -34.24 23.79 6.81
C CYS A 260 -35.04 24.73 7.71
N GLU A 261 -34.49 25.92 7.96
CA GLU A 261 -35.13 26.99 8.72
C GLU A 261 -35.12 28.27 7.89
N ILE A 262 -36.16 29.07 8.01
CA ILE A 262 -36.25 30.42 7.37
C ILE A 262 -35.98 31.41 8.48
N CYS A 263 -34.96 32.27 8.27
CA CYS A 263 -34.62 33.35 9.19
C CYS A 263 -34.71 34.71 8.47
N GLY A 264 -34.99 35.76 9.21
CA GLY A 264 -34.99 37.10 8.69
C GLY A 264 -33.59 37.58 8.33
N ARG A 265 -33.48 38.46 7.32
CA ARG A 265 -32.18 38.98 6.85
C ARG A 265 -31.34 39.66 7.93
N GLU A 266 -32.00 40.31 8.89
CA GLU A 266 -31.32 40.97 10.05
C GLU A 266 -30.73 39.94 11.02
N GLU A 267 -31.34 38.77 11.20
CA GLU A 267 -30.86 37.71 12.05
C GLU A 267 -29.67 36.99 11.39
N ALA A 268 -29.67 36.82 10.08
CA ALA A 268 -28.59 36.21 9.30
C ALA A 268 -27.32 37.06 9.26
N VAL A 269 -27.45 38.41 9.29
CA VAL A 269 -26.35 39.36 9.17
C VAL A 269 -25.82 39.80 10.56
N SER A 270 -26.61 39.74 11.63
CA SER A 270 -26.24 40.23 12.95
C SER A 270 -25.24 39.39 13.73
N GLY A 271 -24.74 38.29 13.13
CA GLY A 271 -23.63 37.53 13.71
C GLY A 271 -23.90 36.83 15.04
N LYS A 272 -25.15 36.82 15.54
CA LYS A 272 -25.54 36.08 16.73
C LYS A 272 -25.70 34.61 16.37
N GLU A 273 -24.60 33.88 16.54
CA GLU A 273 -24.53 32.44 16.72
C GLU A 273 -25.37 31.56 15.79
N LEU A 274 -25.19 31.76 14.48
CA LEU A 274 -25.38 30.59 13.60
C LEU A 274 -24.28 29.59 13.98
N PRO A 275 -24.62 28.38 14.46
CA PRO A 275 -23.60 27.42 14.83
C PRO A 275 -22.74 27.18 13.59
N GLN A 276 -21.46 27.60 13.63
CA GLN A 276 -20.46 27.28 12.61
C GLN A 276 -20.13 25.79 12.68
N LYS A 277 -21.13 24.95 12.56
CA LYS A 277 -20.97 23.54 12.33
C LYS A 277 -20.61 23.35 10.86
N SER A 278 -19.67 22.48 10.57
CA SER A 278 -19.15 22.19 9.22
C SER A 278 -20.23 21.89 8.17
N TYR A 279 -21.45 21.69 8.59
CA TYR A 279 -22.59 21.26 7.78
C TYR A 279 -23.77 22.23 7.78
N THR A 280 -23.58 23.48 8.21
CA THR A 280 -24.63 24.51 8.17
C THR A 280 -24.27 25.57 7.13
N LYS A 281 -25.18 25.86 6.20
CA LYS A 281 -25.03 26.89 5.17
C LYS A 281 -26.28 27.74 5.11
N CYS A 282 -26.12 29.03 4.82
CA CYS A 282 -27.22 29.97 4.60
C CYS A 282 -27.30 30.32 3.13
N PHE A 283 -28.52 30.36 2.61
CA PHE A 283 -28.81 30.72 1.20
C PHE A 283 -29.89 31.80 1.18
N ASP A 284 -29.87 32.61 0.15
CA ASP A 284 -30.92 33.56 -0.11
C ASP A 284 -32.12 32.81 -0.68
N TYR A 285 -33.23 32.74 0.09
CA TYR A 285 -34.38 31.95 -0.26
C TYR A 285 -35.17 32.58 -1.40
N ASP A 286 -35.08 33.91 -1.57
CA ASP A 286 -35.80 34.65 -2.63
C ASP A 286 -35.23 34.39 -4.03
N ILE A 287 -34.02 33.81 -4.13
CA ILE A 287 -33.40 33.46 -5.41
C ILE A 287 -33.90 32.11 -5.92
N ILE A 288 -34.44 31.26 -5.05
CA ILE A 288 -34.89 29.92 -5.37
C ILE A 288 -36.26 30.01 -6.07
N LYS A 289 -36.31 29.58 -7.32
CA LYS A 289 -37.52 29.68 -8.17
C LYS A 289 -38.36 28.44 -8.25
N SER A 290 -37.72 27.31 -8.16
CA SER A 290 -38.33 25.98 -8.12
C SER A 290 -37.98 25.27 -6.77
N GLY A 291 -38.71 24.23 -6.43
CA GLY A 291 -38.49 23.52 -5.18
C GLY A 291 -37.06 22.94 -5.07
N LEU A 292 -36.51 22.97 -3.87
CA LEU A 292 -35.22 22.32 -3.61
C LEU A 292 -35.42 20.81 -3.34
N CYS A 293 -34.49 20.01 -3.85
CA CYS A 293 -34.47 18.58 -3.60
C CYS A 293 -33.10 18.08 -3.12
N ILE A 294 -33.13 16.99 -2.34
CA ILE A 294 -31.94 16.21 -2.00
C ILE A 294 -31.83 15.07 -3.00
N ARG A 295 -30.67 14.93 -3.61
CA ARG A 295 -30.39 13.84 -4.54
C ARG A 295 -28.89 13.58 -4.67
N TYR A 296 -28.54 12.47 -5.28
CA TYR A 296 -27.17 12.24 -5.76
C TYR A 296 -26.91 13.01 -7.05
N ARG A 297 -25.62 13.13 -7.40
CA ARG A 297 -25.19 13.84 -8.60
C ARG A 297 -25.76 13.21 -9.87
N ARG A 298 -26.01 14.07 -10.86
CA ARG A 298 -26.43 13.71 -12.22
C ARG A 298 -25.42 14.20 -13.25
N PRO A 299 -25.34 13.57 -14.44
CA PRO A 299 -24.60 14.16 -15.56
C PRO A 299 -25.17 15.51 -15.94
N GLY A 300 -24.33 16.54 -16.03
CA GLY A 300 -24.78 17.90 -16.35
C GLY A 300 -24.78 18.85 -15.15
N ASP A 301 -24.80 18.37 -13.93
CA ASP A 301 -24.83 19.20 -12.71
C ASP A 301 -23.74 20.27 -12.68
N GLU A 302 -24.17 21.50 -12.35
CA GLU A 302 -23.32 22.70 -12.26
C GLU A 302 -23.50 23.38 -10.89
N LEU A 303 -22.43 24.04 -10.41
CA LEU A 303 -22.53 24.95 -9.25
C LEU A 303 -22.16 26.36 -9.65
N VAL A 304 -22.70 27.33 -8.91
CA VAL A 304 -22.27 28.73 -8.96
C VAL A 304 -21.15 28.94 -7.94
N ILE A 305 -19.98 29.39 -8.42
CA ILE A 305 -18.77 29.49 -7.61
C ILE A 305 -18.59 30.87 -6.98
N ASP A 306 -19.08 31.89 -7.65
CA ASP A 306 -18.88 33.26 -7.19
C ASP A 306 -20.17 34.09 -7.25
N SER A 307 -20.15 35.24 -6.59
CA SER A 307 -21.24 36.20 -6.56
C SER A 307 -21.56 36.84 -7.93
N ARG A 308 -20.71 36.62 -8.95
CA ARG A 308 -20.91 37.09 -10.34
C ARG A 308 -21.62 36.06 -11.18
N GLY A 309 -22.04 34.93 -10.61
CA GLY A 309 -22.78 33.88 -11.31
C GLY A 309 -21.93 32.96 -12.18
N LYS A 310 -20.61 32.88 -11.96
CA LYS A 310 -19.73 31.96 -12.70
C LYS A 310 -20.09 30.53 -12.39
N ARG A 311 -20.42 29.75 -13.41
CA ARG A 311 -20.80 28.35 -13.30
C ARG A 311 -19.61 27.43 -13.52
N GLN A 312 -19.55 26.35 -12.78
CA GLN A 312 -18.58 25.27 -12.96
C GLN A 312 -19.29 23.91 -12.91
N LYS A 313 -18.87 22.98 -13.76
CA LYS A 313 -19.38 21.60 -13.72
C LYS A 313 -19.00 20.95 -12.40
N LEU A 314 -19.96 20.32 -11.74
CA LEU A 314 -19.77 19.63 -10.46
C LEU A 314 -18.63 18.60 -10.52
N LYS A 315 -18.47 17.90 -11.65
CA LYS A 315 -17.34 16.99 -11.88
C LYS A 315 -15.98 17.68 -11.74
N SER A 316 -15.83 18.87 -12.32
CA SER A 316 -14.58 19.65 -12.25
C SER A 316 -14.35 20.20 -10.85
N TYR A 317 -15.41 20.63 -10.17
CA TYR A 317 -15.36 21.05 -8.78
C TYR A 317 -14.84 19.93 -7.86
N PHE A 318 -15.40 18.73 -7.94
CA PHE A 318 -14.94 17.59 -7.16
C PHE A 318 -13.48 17.19 -7.44
N ILE A 319 -12.98 17.43 -8.64
CA ILE A 319 -11.56 17.20 -8.98
C ILE A 319 -10.69 18.25 -8.29
N ASN A 320 -11.08 19.53 -8.38
CA ASN A 320 -10.35 20.64 -7.76
C ASN A 320 -10.29 20.52 -6.22
N GLU A 321 -11.42 20.12 -5.62
CA GLU A 321 -11.52 19.86 -4.16
C GLU A 321 -10.93 18.52 -3.75
N LYS A 322 -10.21 17.83 -4.66
CA LYS A 322 -9.55 16.54 -4.41
C LYS A 322 -10.48 15.45 -3.83
N VAL A 323 -11.79 15.53 -4.11
CA VAL A 323 -12.75 14.50 -3.66
C VAL A 323 -12.49 13.18 -4.38
N PRO A 324 -12.25 12.07 -3.67
CA PRO A 324 -12.01 10.76 -4.27
C PRO A 324 -13.17 10.31 -5.15
N LYS A 325 -12.85 9.70 -6.31
CA LYS A 325 -13.85 9.29 -7.30
C LYS A 325 -14.96 8.40 -6.71
N GLU A 326 -14.62 7.56 -5.76
CA GLU A 326 -15.51 6.61 -5.09
C GLU A 326 -16.52 7.29 -4.15
N LYS A 327 -16.13 8.45 -3.58
CA LYS A 327 -17.01 9.23 -2.70
C LYS A 327 -17.97 10.14 -3.48
N ARG A 328 -17.63 10.54 -4.73
CA ARG A 328 -18.42 11.53 -5.52
C ARG A 328 -19.84 11.08 -5.79
N ASP A 329 -20.06 9.78 -6.00
CA ASP A 329 -21.39 9.23 -6.32
C ASP A 329 -22.27 9.01 -5.07
N ARG A 330 -21.69 9.19 -3.88
CA ARG A 330 -22.35 9.00 -2.58
C ARG A 330 -22.61 10.30 -1.82
N ILE A 331 -22.15 11.42 -2.34
CA ILE A 331 -22.38 12.73 -1.74
C ILE A 331 -23.81 13.15 -2.07
N LEU A 332 -24.58 13.41 -1.01
CA LEU A 332 -25.91 14.02 -1.13
C LEU A 332 -25.76 15.50 -1.44
N LEU A 333 -26.52 15.96 -2.40
CA LEU A 333 -26.50 17.32 -2.93
C LEU A 333 -27.88 17.94 -2.75
N ILE A 334 -27.91 19.23 -2.43
CA ILE A 334 -29.12 20.04 -2.50
C ILE A 334 -29.12 20.69 -3.88
N ALA A 335 -30.18 20.49 -4.61
CA ALA A 335 -30.26 20.95 -5.99
C ALA A 335 -31.61 21.60 -6.28
N GLU A 336 -31.58 22.63 -7.09
CA GLU A 336 -32.71 23.21 -7.84
C GLU A 336 -32.53 22.76 -9.29
N GLU A 337 -33.32 21.78 -9.75
CA GLU A 337 -33.19 21.13 -11.06
C GLU A 337 -31.76 20.58 -11.32
N GLU A 338 -30.99 21.18 -12.26
CA GLU A 338 -29.60 20.81 -12.59
C GLU A 338 -28.58 21.66 -11.82
N GLN A 339 -29.02 22.73 -11.17
CA GLN A 339 -28.16 23.62 -10.42
C GLN A 339 -27.99 23.13 -8.96
N ILE A 340 -26.74 22.96 -8.56
CA ILE A 340 -26.39 22.65 -7.16
C ILE A 340 -26.32 23.96 -6.37
N VAL A 341 -26.94 23.96 -5.20
CA VAL A 341 -27.06 25.13 -4.30
C VAL A 341 -25.97 25.09 -3.23
#